data_d282d699cbe4a375b4509f9a04b6326a
#
_entry.id   d282d699cbe4a375b4509f9a04b6326a
#
_cell.length_a   1.000
_cell.length_b   1.000
_cell.length_c   1.000
_cell.angle_alpha   90.00
_cell.angle_beta   90.00
_cell.angle_gamma   90.00
#
_symmetry.space_group_name_H-M   'P 1'
#
loop_
_entity.id
_entity.type
_entity.pdbx_description
1 polymer ?
#
loop_
_entity_poly.entity_id
_entity_poly.type
_entity_poly.pdbx_seq_one_letter_code
_entity_poly.pdbx_strand_id
1 'polypeptide(L)'
;MNGVSIFVHAVRMVLGNLGPALRIGVVPLLITAVAGWFFASNVAPTGAVPQMPGAGAFGSGLVLIVVQILVSLWVAVAWHRYILLEEQPGAFLPQWNGAAVWAYFKIAFIIGLILFLLSIVISLVAGFLVMPLMMSDRKSVV
;
A
#
# COMPACT_ATOMS: atom_id res chain seq x y z
N MET A 1 -14.60 13.14 -20.77
CA MET A 1 -14.42 11.67 -20.55
C MET A 1 -14.96 11.37 -19.15
N ASN A 2 -15.87 10.40 -19.02
CA ASN A 2 -16.43 10.04 -17.72
C ASN A 2 -15.48 9.11 -16.99
N GLY A 3 -15.42 9.17 -15.64
CA GLY A 3 -14.52 8.34 -14.84
C GLY A 3 -14.62 6.84 -15.15
N VAL A 4 -15.83 6.37 -15.47
CA VAL A 4 -16.07 4.97 -15.91
C VAL A 4 -15.33 4.64 -17.20
N SER A 5 -15.28 5.55 -18.18
CA SER A 5 -14.56 5.29 -19.44
C SER A 5 -13.06 5.19 -19.24
N ILE A 6 -12.50 5.99 -18.30
CA ILE A 6 -11.08 5.92 -17.92
C ILE A 6 -10.78 4.58 -17.25
N PHE A 7 -11.62 4.15 -16.31
CA PHE A 7 -11.49 2.86 -15.63
C PHE A 7 -11.55 1.68 -16.59
N VAL A 8 -12.58 1.65 -17.47
CA VAL A 8 -12.72 0.58 -18.48
C VAL A 8 -11.51 0.57 -19.43
N HIS A 9 -11.01 1.74 -19.83
CA HIS A 9 -9.81 1.82 -20.66
C HIS A 9 -8.59 1.25 -19.95
N ALA A 10 -8.36 1.59 -18.68
CA ALA A 10 -7.26 1.07 -17.88
C ALA A 10 -7.34 -0.47 -17.72
N VAL A 11 -8.52 -1.00 -17.41
CA VAL A 11 -8.74 -2.45 -17.32
C VAL A 11 -8.47 -3.14 -18.66
N ARG A 12 -8.98 -2.59 -19.76
CA ARG A 12 -8.73 -3.15 -21.10
C ARG A 12 -7.25 -3.12 -21.47
N MET A 13 -6.52 -2.06 -21.08
CA MET A 13 -5.07 -1.96 -21.31
C MET A 13 -4.31 -3.07 -20.57
N VAL A 14 -4.65 -3.36 -19.33
CA VAL A 14 -4.04 -4.45 -18.55
C VAL A 14 -4.40 -5.81 -19.15
N LEU A 15 -5.69 -6.05 -19.42
CA LEU A 15 -6.17 -7.33 -19.99
C LEU A 15 -5.61 -7.59 -21.40
N GLY A 16 -5.44 -6.54 -22.21
CA GLY A 16 -4.81 -6.64 -23.53
C GLY A 16 -3.32 -6.93 -23.48
N ASN A 17 -2.67 -6.68 -22.32
CA ASN A 17 -1.23 -6.86 -22.11
C ASN A 17 -0.93 -7.83 -20.96
N LEU A 18 -1.74 -8.88 -20.80
CA LEU A 18 -1.60 -9.84 -19.70
C LEU A 18 -0.22 -10.48 -19.62
N GLY A 19 0.40 -10.81 -20.75
CA GLY A 19 1.74 -11.38 -20.77
C GLY A 19 2.78 -10.47 -20.10
N PRO A 20 2.97 -9.23 -20.58
CA PRO A 20 3.82 -8.25 -19.92
C PRO A 20 3.40 -7.95 -18.48
N ALA A 21 2.10 -7.81 -18.21
CA ALA A 21 1.58 -7.52 -16.86
C ALA A 21 1.97 -8.64 -15.86
N LEU A 22 1.84 -9.90 -16.27
CA LEU A 22 2.25 -11.03 -15.44
C LEU A 22 3.78 -11.07 -15.23
N ARG A 23 4.57 -10.80 -16.26
CA ARG A 23 6.04 -10.74 -16.13
C ARG A 23 6.50 -9.63 -15.17
N ILE A 24 5.81 -8.50 -15.16
CA ILE A 24 6.10 -7.39 -14.24
C ILE A 24 5.58 -7.70 -12.84
N GLY A 25 4.43 -8.36 -12.71
CA GLY A 25 3.70 -8.49 -11.45
C GLY A 25 3.98 -9.76 -10.65
N VAL A 26 4.24 -10.91 -11.30
CA VAL A 26 4.27 -12.23 -10.60
C VAL A 26 5.35 -12.29 -9.52
N VAL A 27 6.59 -11.91 -9.81
CA VAL A 27 7.68 -12.00 -8.82
C VAL A 27 7.48 -11.00 -7.67
N PRO A 28 7.17 -9.72 -7.94
CA PRO A 28 6.79 -8.79 -6.86
C PRO A 28 5.62 -9.29 -6.00
N LEU A 29 4.59 -9.87 -6.62
CA LEU A 29 3.44 -10.42 -5.89
C LEU A 29 3.84 -11.60 -5.00
N LEU A 30 4.73 -12.48 -5.46
CA LEU A 30 5.26 -13.57 -4.65
C LEU A 30 6.08 -13.04 -3.47
N ILE A 31 6.91 -12.01 -3.68
CA ILE A 31 7.66 -11.38 -2.59
C ILE A 31 6.72 -10.83 -1.51
N THR A 32 5.67 -10.12 -1.91
CA THR A 32 4.68 -9.58 -0.94
C THR A 32 3.89 -10.68 -0.26
N ALA A 33 3.53 -11.75 -0.97
CA ALA A 33 2.82 -12.88 -0.38
C ALA A 33 3.68 -13.62 0.66
N VAL A 34 4.96 -13.89 0.35
CA VAL A 34 5.90 -14.51 1.28
C VAL A 34 6.17 -13.61 2.49
N ALA A 35 6.38 -12.31 2.27
CA ALA A 35 6.56 -11.35 3.36
C ALA A 35 5.31 -11.27 4.26
N GLY A 36 4.12 -11.24 3.67
CA GLY A 36 2.85 -11.24 4.38
C GLY A 36 2.62 -12.55 5.17
N TRP A 37 2.94 -13.69 4.58
CA TRP A 37 2.89 -14.98 5.26
C TRP A 37 3.84 -15.02 6.47
N PHE A 38 5.09 -14.62 6.27
CA PHE A 38 6.08 -14.56 7.34
C PHE A 38 5.64 -13.64 8.47
N PHE A 39 5.08 -12.48 8.15
CA PHE A 39 4.53 -11.57 9.15
C PHE A 39 3.36 -12.21 9.90
N ALA A 40 2.38 -12.77 9.19
CA ALA A 40 1.22 -13.41 9.79
C ALA A 40 1.61 -14.57 10.72
N SER A 41 2.59 -15.39 10.33
CA SER A 41 3.04 -16.53 11.12
C SER A 41 3.81 -16.14 12.39
N ASN A 42 4.47 -14.97 12.41
CA ASN A 42 5.29 -14.52 13.54
C ASN A 42 4.57 -13.52 14.46
N VAL A 43 3.46 -12.92 14.01
CA VAL A 43 2.78 -11.83 14.73
C VAL A 43 1.35 -12.18 15.09
N ALA A 44 0.80 -13.27 14.52
CA ALA A 44 -0.56 -13.70 14.85
C ALA A 44 -0.69 -13.97 16.38
N PRO A 45 -1.67 -13.34 17.05
CA PRO A 45 -1.88 -13.57 18.47
C PRO A 45 -2.25 -15.04 18.70
N THR A 46 -1.49 -15.70 19.57
CA THR A 46 -1.70 -17.11 19.94
C THR A 46 -2.78 -17.32 20.99
N GLY A 47 -3.52 -16.27 21.35
CA GLY A 47 -4.54 -16.34 22.42
C GLY A 47 -5.84 -15.61 22.08
N ALA A 48 -6.91 -15.99 22.76
CA ALA A 48 -8.25 -15.43 22.61
C ALA A 48 -8.41 -13.97 23.13
N VAL A 49 -7.38 -13.41 23.77
CA VAL A 49 -7.40 -12.05 24.31
C VAL A 49 -6.61 -11.12 23.38
N PRO A 50 -7.19 -10.01 22.92
CA PRO A 50 -6.45 -9.00 22.15
C PRO A 50 -5.32 -8.43 23.02
N GLN A 51 -4.09 -8.86 22.78
CA GLN A 51 -2.91 -8.28 23.43
C GLN A 51 -2.38 -7.13 22.59
N MET A 52 -1.91 -6.08 23.24
CA MET A 52 -1.20 -5.03 22.53
C MET A 52 0.02 -5.63 21.82
N PRO A 53 0.25 -5.30 20.54
CA PRO A 53 1.41 -5.78 19.82
C PRO A 53 2.70 -5.44 20.58
N GLY A 54 3.50 -6.45 20.90
CA GLY A 54 4.81 -6.25 21.52
C GLY A 54 5.77 -5.52 20.56
N ALA A 55 6.90 -5.02 21.08
CA ALA A 55 7.90 -4.30 20.31
C ALA A 55 8.38 -5.07 19.07
N GLY A 56 8.49 -6.40 19.15
CA GLY A 56 8.84 -7.27 18.02
C GLY A 56 7.78 -7.27 16.91
N ALA A 57 6.50 -7.29 17.27
CA ALA A 57 5.39 -7.21 16.32
C ALA A 57 5.35 -5.85 15.61
N PHE A 58 5.66 -4.78 16.34
CA PHE A 58 5.75 -3.44 15.77
C PHE A 58 6.91 -3.33 14.77
N GLY A 59 8.10 -3.85 15.13
CA GLY A 59 9.28 -3.87 14.25
C GLY A 59 9.04 -4.67 12.97
N SER A 60 8.48 -5.87 13.08
CA SER A 60 8.18 -6.71 11.91
C SER A 60 7.11 -6.09 11.01
N GLY A 61 6.12 -5.40 11.60
CA GLY A 61 5.12 -4.63 10.84
C GLY A 61 5.73 -3.50 10.03
N LEU A 62 6.66 -2.74 10.61
CA LEU A 62 7.39 -1.69 9.88
C LEU A 62 8.22 -2.26 8.71
N VAL A 63 8.91 -3.38 8.93
CA VAL A 63 9.66 -4.05 7.85
C VAL A 63 8.72 -4.46 6.72
N LEU A 64 7.57 -5.05 7.04
CA LEU A 64 6.58 -5.43 6.03
C LEU A 64 6.09 -4.22 5.22
N ILE A 65 5.80 -3.10 5.89
CA ILE A 65 5.37 -1.86 5.22
C ILE A 65 6.46 -1.36 4.26
N VAL A 66 7.72 -1.34 4.70
CA VAL A 66 8.84 -0.91 3.85
C VAL A 66 8.99 -1.82 2.63
N VAL A 67 8.95 -3.14 2.81
CA VAL A 67 8.98 -4.11 1.71
C VAL A 67 7.82 -3.86 0.74
N GLN A 68 6.62 -3.68 1.25
CA GLN A 68 5.41 -3.43 0.45
C GLN A 68 5.54 -2.15 -0.39
N ILE A 69 6.05 -1.06 0.21
CA ILE A 69 6.27 0.21 -0.51
C ILE A 69 7.31 0.02 -1.62
N LEU A 70 8.46 -0.59 -1.32
CA LEU A 70 9.52 -0.78 -2.31
C LEU A 70 9.06 -1.64 -3.49
N VAL A 71 8.37 -2.74 -3.21
CA VAL A 71 7.84 -3.63 -4.24
C VAL A 71 6.77 -2.92 -5.09
N SER A 72 5.88 -2.17 -4.47
CA SER A 72 4.84 -1.41 -5.18
C SER A 72 5.44 -0.35 -6.11
N LEU A 73 6.46 0.37 -5.63
CA LEU A 73 7.18 1.36 -6.45
C LEU A 73 7.94 0.70 -7.60
N TRP A 74 8.55 -0.44 -7.36
CA TRP A 74 9.24 -1.19 -8.42
C TRP A 74 8.28 -1.62 -9.53
N VAL A 75 7.13 -2.17 -9.18
CA VAL A 75 6.07 -2.54 -10.15
C VAL A 75 5.57 -1.31 -10.90
N ALA A 76 5.29 -0.21 -10.19
CA ALA A 76 4.80 1.02 -10.80
C ALA A 76 5.81 1.58 -11.83
N VAL A 77 7.09 1.65 -11.47
CA VAL A 77 8.17 2.10 -12.37
C VAL A 77 8.28 1.18 -13.57
N ALA A 78 8.30 -0.13 -13.37
CA ALA A 78 8.41 -1.11 -14.45
C ALA A 78 7.22 -1.02 -15.43
N TRP A 79 6.01 -0.86 -14.90
CA TRP A 79 4.80 -0.69 -15.71
C TRP A 79 4.81 0.61 -16.51
N HIS A 80 5.19 1.74 -15.89
CA HIS A 80 5.29 3.02 -16.60
C HIS A 80 6.34 2.97 -17.71
N ARG A 81 7.49 2.33 -17.48
CA ARG A 81 8.53 2.16 -18.50
C ARG A 81 8.05 1.28 -19.65
N TYR A 82 7.32 0.21 -19.34
CA TYR A 82 6.71 -0.63 -20.37
C TYR A 82 5.73 0.16 -21.27
N ILE A 83 4.82 0.94 -20.65
CA ILE A 83 3.78 1.68 -21.39
C ILE A 83 4.34 2.91 -22.13
N LEU A 84 5.26 3.66 -21.49
CA LEU A 84 5.73 4.95 -22.05
C LEU A 84 6.98 4.82 -22.90
N LEU A 85 7.86 3.87 -22.62
CA LEU A 85 9.12 3.68 -23.31
C LEU A 85 9.14 2.44 -24.20
N GLU A 86 8.03 1.68 -24.23
CA GLU A 86 7.91 0.40 -24.95
C GLU A 86 9.03 -0.60 -24.58
N GLU A 87 9.64 -0.42 -23.40
CA GLU A 87 10.66 -1.33 -22.92
C GLU A 87 10.05 -2.68 -22.58
N GLN A 88 10.49 -3.72 -23.26
CA GLN A 88 10.03 -5.08 -23.00
C GLN A 88 10.45 -5.50 -21.58
N PRO A 89 9.51 -5.99 -20.75
CA PRO A 89 9.85 -6.52 -19.45
C PRO A 89 10.81 -7.70 -19.61
N GLY A 90 11.77 -7.83 -18.68
CA GLY A 90 12.66 -8.98 -18.66
C GLY A 90 11.88 -10.31 -18.58
N ALA A 91 12.55 -11.43 -18.85
CA ALA A 91 11.89 -12.74 -18.96
C ALA A 91 11.11 -13.13 -17.70
N PHE A 92 11.64 -12.86 -16.48
CA PHE A 92 11.05 -13.23 -15.21
C PHE A 92 11.04 -12.11 -14.16
N LEU A 93 11.88 -11.09 -14.30
CA LEU A 93 12.01 -10.00 -13.35
C LEU A 93 11.87 -8.66 -14.09
N PRO A 94 11.08 -7.72 -13.55
CA PRO A 94 11.08 -6.36 -14.06
C PRO A 94 12.49 -5.76 -13.88
N GLN A 95 12.94 -5.00 -14.87
CA GLN A 95 14.25 -4.35 -14.79
C GLN A 95 14.28 -3.37 -13.60
N TRP A 96 15.32 -3.52 -12.75
CA TRP A 96 15.52 -2.63 -11.63
C TRP A 96 16.19 -1.34 -12.07
N ASN A 97 15.44 -0.24 -12.09
CA ASN A 97 15.98 1.09 -12.30
C ASN A 97 15.96 1.88 -10.99
N GLY A 98 17.04 1.79 -10.21
CA GLY A 98 17.14 2.40 -8.89
C GLY A 98 16.93 3.92 -8.91
N ALA A 99 17.43 4.63 -9.93
CA ALA A 99 17.25 6.08 -10.05
C ALA A 99 15.76 6.46 -10.22
N ALA A 100 15.04 5.75 -11.08
CA ALA A 100 13.61 5.97 -11.27
C ALA A 100 12.82 5.59 -10.01
N VAL A 101 13.08 4.41 -9.42
CA VAL A 101 12.43 3.97 -8.17
C VAL A 101 12.64 5.01 -7.07
N TRP A 102 13.86 5.55 -6.93
CA TRP A 102 14.15 6.57 -5.93
C TRP A 102 13.44 7.91 -6.19
N ALA A 103 13.30 8.30 -7.46
CA ALA A 103 12.54 9.49 -7.82
C ALA A 103 11.05 9.34 -7.46
N TYR A 104 10.43 8.21 -7.79
CA TYR A 104 9.06 7.90 -7.41
C TYR A 104 8.87 7.82 -5.90
N PHE A 105 9.83 7.19 -5.19
CA PHE A 105 9.81 7.12 -3.73
C PHE A 105 9.74 8.49 -3.08
N LYS A 106 10.58 9.45 -3.52
CA LYS A 106 10.57 10.81 -2.98
C LYS A 106 9.20 11.48 -3.14
N ILE A 107 8.60 11.37 -4.32
CA ILE A 107 7.28 11.95 -4.59
C ILE A 107 6.20 11.26 -3.76
N ALA A 108 6.18 9.93 -3.73
CA ALA A 108 5.24 9.15 -2.94
C ALA A 108 5.37 9.43 -1.44
N PHE A 109 6.59 9.63 -0.94
CA PHE A 109 6.85 9.98 0.45
C PHE A 109 6.29 11.35 0.82
N ILE A 110 6.50 12.36 -0.05
CA ILE A 110 5.96 13.71 0.16
C ILE A 110 4.43 13.68 0.18
N ILE A 111 3.82 13.01 -0.80
CA ILE A 111 2.35 12.86 -0.85
C ILE A 111 1.85 12.12 0.38
N GLY A 112 2.49 11.02 0.76
CA GLY A 112 2.16 10.25 1.96
C GLY A 112 2.24 11.07 3.23
N LEU A 113 3.27 11.92 3.36
CA LEU A 113 3.43 12.82 4.50
C LEU A 113 2.30 13.86 4.57
N ILE A 114 1.94 14.44 3.43
CA ILE A 114 0.82 15.40 3.35
C ILE A 114 -0.49 14.73 3.77
N LEU A 115 -0.78 13.53 3.24
CA LEU A 115 -1.99 12.78 3.59
C LEU A 115 -1.99 12.36 5.05
N PHE A 116 -0.85 11.98 5.60
CA PHE A 116 -0.70 11.64 7.02
C PHE A 116 -1.00 12.86 7.92
N LEU A 117 -0.42 14.02 7.64
CA LEU A 117 -0.71 15.24 8.38
C LEU A 117 -2.19 15.64 8.27
N LEU A 118 -2.77 15.51 7.08
CA LEU A 118 -4.19 15.78 6.87
C LEU A 118 -5.06 14.80 7.67
N SER A 119 -4.70 13.51 7.74
CA SER A 119 -5.43 12.52 8.52
C SER A 119 -5.41 12.81 10.02
N ILE A 120 -4.29 13.33 10.55
CA ILE A 120 -4.20 13.78 11.95
C ILE A 120 -5.17 14.91 12.20
N VAL A 121 -5.19 15.94 11.35
CA VAL A 121 -6.11 17.08 11.49
C VAL A 121 -7.56 16.62 11.47
N ILE A 122 -7.93 15.77 10.51
CA ILE A 122 -9.29 15.23 10.40
C ILE A 122 -9.66 14.42 11.65
N SER A 123 -8.74 13.58 12.14
CA SER A 123 -8.97 12.76 13.34
C SER A 123 -9.16 13.59 14.59
N LEU A 124 -8.39 14.67 14.76
CA LEU A 124 -8.55 15.62 15.86
C LEU A 124 -9.92 16.32 15.80
N VAL A 125 -10.29 16.86 14.63
CA VAL A 125 -11.59 17.50 14.44
C VAL A 125 -12.75 16.53 14.71
N ALA A 126 -12.68 15.32 14.16
CA ALA A 126 -13.68 14.29 14.42
C ALA A 126 -13.78 13.91 15.90
N GLY A 127 -12.63 13.76 16.58
CA GLY A 127 -12.58 13.50 18.02
C GLY A 127 -13.25 14.61 18.86
N PHE A 128 -12.98 15.87 18.54
CA PHE A 128 -13.62 17.00 19.22
C PHE A 128 -15.13 17.07 19.00
N LEU A 129 -15.62 16.67 17.81
CA LEU A 129 -17.05 16.67 17.50
C LEU A 129 -17.80 15.49 18.16
N VAL A 130 -17.17 14.32 18.24
CA VAL A 130 -17.81 13.08 18.73
C VAL A 130 -17.77 13.01 20.27
N MET A 131 -16.72 13.51 20.92
CA MET A 131 -16.53 13.43 22.37
C MET A 131 -17.69 14.02 23.19
N PRO A 132 -18.26 15.21 22.89
CA PRO A 132 -19.41 15.76 23.61
C PRO A 132 -20.68 14.90 23.43
N LEU A 133 -20.88 14.30 22.25
CA LEU A 133 -22.03 13.46 21.96
C LEU A 133 -22.02 12.18 22.82
N MET A 134 -20.85 11.54 22.97
CA MET A 134 -20.68 10.36 23.81
C MET A 134 -20.81 10.68 25.31
N MET A 135 -20.46 11.89 25.74
CA MET A 135 -20.64 12.32 27.14
C MET A 135 -22.11 12.68 27.47
N SER A 136 -22.88 13.13 26.48
CA SER A 136 -24.30 13.46 26.66
C SER A 136 -25.15 12.20 26.85
N ASP A 137 -24.83 11.13 26.12
CA ASP A 137 -25.58 9.86 26.15
C ASP A 137 -25.44 9.12 27.51
N ARG A 138 -24.33 9.32 28.23
CA ARG A 138 -24.13 8.74 29.57
C ARG A 138 -24.98 9.40 30.66
N LYS A 139 -25.50 10.60 30.46
CA LYS A 139 -26.32 11.32 31.43
C LYS A 139 -27.81 10.93 31.38
N SER A 140 -28.23 10.24 30.33
CA SER A 140 -29.63 9.80 30.14
C SER A 140 -29.94 8.41 30.71
N VAL A 141 -28.96 7.74 31.31
CA VAL A 141 -29.10 6.35 31.85
C VAL A 141 -29.04 6.29 33.39
N VAL A 142 -29.19 7.44 34.09
CA VAL A 142 -29.28 7.50 35.55
C VAL A 142 -30.68 7.88 36.02
#